data_874c0334e893613626a90694b2c67493
#
_entry.id   874c0334e893613626a90694b2c67493
#
_cell.length_a   1.000
_cell.length_b   1.000
_cell.length_c   1.000
_cell.angle_alpha   90.00
_cell.angle_beta   90.00
_cell.angle_gamma   90.00
#
_symmetry.space_group_name_H-M   'P 1'
#
loop_
_entity.id
_entity.type
_entity.pdbx_description
1 polymer ?
#
loop_
_entity_poly.entity_id
_entity_poly.type
_entity_poly.pdbx_seq_one_letter_code
_entity_poly.pdbx_strand_id
1 'polypeptide(L)'
;RTKKIAMRDLKPDNLLVAGNPSKYPLFLMNADEYELGIIDVETAVDFERKKNRKIKQPLLGGTPFYATPSHFFSNAVLHKSFHDLNKILHLQDWYATLVMIFKTVTGELMFQHTARLFADIRNKIKYGQMEGKLESEIVADVSRAFWRSALLEFQTKMTQKEGLLKSIVFLVPDTAKHMFRDVLRKDIEATAIKIKRCVTNQTFFESPQSQKRLLESSPAKIEQLQVEFEKKLKFMHNRPQDHSRAIVLLKYLRTLKLHAEQQKQLLKRLERPTSRLTAYTLLAFMFNNLYKSMFREEWWVKPGPAEEVSDADVDEATLEASV
;
A
#
# COMPACT_ATOMS: atom_id res chain seq x y z
N ARG A 1 -14.28 -8.04 23.03
CA ARG A 1 -14.88 -7.29 21.89
C ARG A 1 -13.87 -6.28 21.40
N THR A 2 -13.35 -6.48 20.21
CA THR A 2 -12.47 -5.49 19.56
C THR A 2 -13.33 -4.28 19.17
N LYS A 3 -13.11 -3.14 19.80
CA LYS A 3 -13.77 -1.89 19.40
C LYS A 3 -13.29 -1.51 18.01
N LYS A 4 -14.22 -1.19 17.12
CA LYS A 4 -13.93 -0.75 15.75
C LYS A 4 -13.78 0.77 15.76
N ILE A 5 -12.61 1.26 16.18
CA ILE A 5 -12.30 2.69 16.31
C ILE A 5 -11.11 3.01 15.40
N ALA A 6 -11.18 4.11 14.66
CA ALA A 6 -10.03 4.76 14.05
C ALA A 6 -9.67 6.01 14.83
N MET A 7 -8.40 6.16 15.17
CA MET A 7 -7.89 7.27 16.00
C MET A 7 -7.65 8.52 15.18
N ARG A 8 -7.17 8.40 13.96
CA ARG A 8 -6.91 9.43 12.95
C ARG A 8 -5.78 10.43 13.25
N ASP A 9 -5.36 10.60 14.49
CA ASP A 9 -4.18 11.39 14.85
C ASP A 9 -3.22 10.58 15.73
N LEU A 10 -2.90 9.37 15.30
CA LEU A 10 -1.86 8.57 15.92
C LEU A 10 -0.48 9.20 15.64
N LYS A 11 0.24 9.51 16.72
CA LYS A 11 1.61 10.02 16.71
C LYS A 11 2.29 9.70 18.04
N PRO A 12 3.62 9.72 18.14
CA PRO A 12 4.31 9.43 19.39
C PRO A 12 3.86 10.29 20.56
N ASP A 13 3.56 11.57 20.32
CA ASP A 13 3.15 12.52 21.35
C ASP A 13 1.78 12.18 21.97
N ASN A 14 0.97 11.38 21.26
CA ASN A 14 -0.34 10.92 21.73
C ASN A 14 -0.29 9.51 22.32
N LEU A 15 0.90 8.93 22.50
CA LEU A 15 1.10 7.63 23.14
C LEU A 15 1.77 7.80 24.49
N LEU A 16 1.16 7.21 25.52
CA LEU A 16 1.73 7.12 26.87
C LEU A 16 2.14 5.69 27.14
N VAL A 17 3.29 5.53 27.76
CA VAL A 17 3.74 4.24 28.30
C VAL A 17 3.73 4.33 29.81
N ALA A 18 2.88 3.53 30.45
CA ALA A 18 2.74 3.46 31.88
C ALA A 18 3.31 2.14 32.41
N GLY A 19 4.17 2.22 33.38
CA GLY A 19 4.78 1.07 34.05
C GLY A 19 5.25 1.47 35.44
N ASN A 20 5.87 0.56 36.18
CA ASN A 20 6.42 0.88 37.47
C ASN A 20 7.66 1.78 37.34
N PRO A 21 7.61 3.07 37.76
CA PRO A 21 8.72 4.01 37.57
C PRO A 21 10.03 3.54 38.22
N SER A 22 9.96 2.76 39.32
CA SER A 22 11.15 2.23 40.00
C SER A 22 11.87 1.18 39.18
N LYS A 23 11.24 0.59 38.18
CA LYS A 23 11.81 -0.39 37.25
C LYS A 23 12.18 0.21 35.89
N TYR A 24 12.08 1.53 35.70
CA TYR A 24 12.47 2.15 34.43
C TYR A 24 13.97 2.04 34.18
N PRO A 25 14.45 1.71 32.97
CA PRO A 25 13.68 1.37 31.78
C PRO A 25 13.36 -0.13 31.64
N LEU A 26 13.69 -0.98 32.62
CA LEU A 26 13.62 -2.44 32.52
C LEU A 26 12.18 -2.95 32.27
N PHE A 27 11.16 -2.27 32.77
CA PHE A 27 9.78 -2.67 32.52
C PHE A 27 9.39 -2.63 31.04
N LEU A 28 10.09 -1.84 30.20
CA LEU A 28 9.86 -1.79 28.77
C LEU A 28 10.29 -3.06 28.02
N MET A 29 11.08 -3.91 28.67
CA MET A 29 11.55 -5.17 28.08
C MET A 29 10.48 -6.27 28.08
N ASN A 30 9.48 -6.14 28.96
CA ASN A 30 8.42 -7.14 29.13
C ASN A 30 7.06 -6.49 28.82
N ALA A 31 6.36 -7.02 27.82
CA ALA A 31 5.05 -6.47 27.40
C ALA A 31 3.99 -6.49 28.51
N ASP A 32 4.12 -7.37 29.49
CA ASP A 32 3.20 -7.49 30.62
C ASP A 32 3.50 -6.52 31.77
N GLU A 33 4.62 -5.79 31.72
CA GLU A 33 5.04 -4.85 32.76
C GLU A 33 4.70 -3.39 32.43
N TYR A 34 4.11 -3.12 31.25
CA TYR A 34 3.67 -1.78 30.86
C TYR A 34 2.34 -1.78 30.14
N GLU A 35 1.66 -0.65 30.24
CA GLU A 35 0.44 -0.36 29.50
C GLU A 35 0.68 0.76 28.49
N LEU A 36 0.04 0.67 27.33
CA LEU A 36 0.00 1.73 26.33
C LEU A 36 -1.32 2.50 26.47
N GLY A 37 -1.24 3.75 26.83
CA GLY A 37 -2.33 4.70 26.81
C GLY A 37 -2.34 5.52 25.53
N ILE A 38 -3.52 5.90 25.07
CA ILE A 38 -3.69 6.84 23.96
C ILE A 38 -4.41 8.06 24.51
N ILE A 39 -3.85 9.23 24.28
CA ILE A 39 -4.44 10.53 24.63
C ILE A 39 -4.85 11.28 23.37
N ASP A 40 -5.56 12.40 23.54
CA ASP A 40 -6.02 13.24 22.42
C ASP A 40 -6.88 12.48 21.42
N VAL A 41 -7.96 11.91 21.93
CA VAL A 41 -8.90 11.07 21.17
C VAL A 41 -10.04 11.85 20.49
N GLU A 42 -9.95 13.17 20.40
CA GLU A 42 -11.03 14.02 19.88
C GLU A 42 -11.37 13.72 18.41
N THR A 43 -10.38 13.30 17.63
CA THR A 43 -10.53 12.93 16.21
C THR A 43 -10.99 11.49 16.01
N ALA A 44 -11.08 10.70 17.08
CA ALA A 44 -11.42 9.29 16.99
C ALA A 44 -12.87 9.07 16.49
N VAL A 45 -13.01 8.05 15.65
CA VAL A 45 -14.28 7.65 15.03
C VAL A 45 -14.60 6.22 15.41
N ASP A 46 -15.74 6.02 16.07
CA ASP A 46 -16.27 4.70 16.39
C ASP A 46 -17.15 4.17 15.24
N PHE A 47 -16.80 2.99 14.74
CA PHE A 47 -17.56 2.29 13.69
C PHE A 47 -18.55 1.27 14.24
N GLU A 48 -18.65 1.09 15.55
CA GLU A 48 -19.66 0.20 16.13
C GLU A 48 -21.05 0.74 15.77
N ARG A 49 -21.64 0.15 14.73
CA ARG A 49 -22.99 0.49 14.27
C ARG A 49 -24.00 0.15 15.37
N LYS A 50 -24.32 1.08 16.21
CA LYS A 50 -25.64 1.10 16.81
C LYS A 50 -26.62 1.43 15.68
N LYS A 51 -27.62 0.56 15.45
CA LYS A 51 -28.67 0.77 14.44
C LYS A 51 -29.09 2.26 14.48
N ASN A 52 -28.95 2.95 13.34
CA ASN A 52 -29.32 4.35 13.10
C ASN A 52 -28.37 5.47 13.52
N ARG A 53 -27.13 5.25 13.93
CA ARG A 53 -26.18 6.37 14.07
C ARG A 53 -25.31 6.53 12.82
N LYS A 54 -25.31 7.76 12.26
CA LYS A 54 -24.35 8.17 11.25
C LYS A 54 -22.94 8.18 11.87
N ILE A 55 -21.93 7.75 11.12
CA ILE A 55 -20.53 7.86 11.55
C ILE A 55 -20.22 9.34 11.80
N LYS A 56 -19.68 9.64 12.99
CA LYS A 56 -19.30 11.02 13.37
C LYS A 56 -18.36 11.59 12.32
N GLN A 57 -18.63 12.81 11.86
CA GLN A 57 -17.69 13.57 11.03
C GLN A 57 -16.62 14.17 11.94
N PRO A 58 -15.36 13.69 11.87
CA PRO A 58 -14.29 14.26 12.66
C PRO A 58 -13.80 15.59 12.07
N LEU A 59 -13.03 16.33 12.83
CA LEU A 59 -12.31 17.49 12.35
C LEU A 59 -11.42 17.10 11.15
N LEU A 60 -11.40 17.96 10.14
CA LEU A 60 -10.56 17.77 8.96
C LEU A 60 -9.14 18.25 9.26
N GLY A 61 -8.17 17.40 9.02
CA GLY A 61 -6.77 17.69 9.28
C GLY A 61 -6.07 16.54 9.99
N GLY A 62 -4.78 16.70 10.22
CA GLY A 62 -3.91 15.75 10.92
C GLY A 62 -2.49 16.30 10.97
N THR A 63 -1.64 15.70 11.78
CA THR A 63 -0.23 16.04 11.87
C THR A 63 0.50 15.63 10.58
N PRO A 64 1.14 16.56 9.84
CA PRO A 64 1.62 16.31 8.46
C PRO A 64 2.44 15.03 8.27
N PHE A 65 3.31 14.70 9.21
CA PHE A 65 4.16 13.50 9.10
C PHE A 65 3.39 12.19 9.28
N TYR A 66 2.23 12.23 9.93
CA TYR A 66 1.41 11.06 10.29
C TYR A 66 0.07 11.04 9.58
N ALA A 67 -0.20 12.01 8.70
CA ALA A 67 -1.46 12.15 7.98
C ALA A 67 -1.32 11.76 6.51
N THR A 68 -2.44 11.42 5.89
CA THR A 68 -2.61 11.22 4.45
C THR A 68 -3.58 12.25 3.89
N PRO A 69 -3.66 12.46 2.56
CA PRO A 69 -4.62 13.41 1.98
C PRO A 69 -6.07 13.15 2.39
N SER A 70 -6.43 11.90 2.68
CA SER A 70 -7.79 11.53 3.10
C SER A 70 -8.24 12.22 4.41
N HIS A 71 -7.32 12.73 5.24
CA HIS A 71 -7.66 13.49 6.44
C HIS A 71 -8.32 14.84 6.16
N PHE A 72 -8.17 15.37 4.94
CA PHE A 72 -8.70 16.68 4.54
C PHE A 72 -10.07 16.60 3.86
N PHE A 73 -10.65 15.41 3.76
CA PHE A 73 -11.94 15.21 3.12
C PHE A 73 -12.99 14.74 4.11
N SER A 74 -14.23 15.17 3.87
CA SER A 74 -15.37 14.72 4.67
C SER A 74 -15.65 13.22 4.48
N ASN A 75 -16.34 12.62 5.45
CA ASN A 75 -16.76 11.23 5.36
C ASN A 75 -17.61 10.94 4.11
N ALA A 76 -18.43 11.92 3.68
CA ALA A 76 -19.26 11.80 2.47
C ALA A 76 -18.39 11.69 1.22
N VAL A 77 -17.38 12.55 1.10
CA VAL A 77 -16.41 12.54 -0.01
C VAL A 77 -15.62 11.24 -0.03
N LEU A 78 -15.11 10.82 1.13
CA LEU A 78 -14.34 9.56 1.24
C LEU A 78 -15.19 8.35 0.90
N HIS A 79 -16.45 8.30 1.35
CA HIS A 79 -17.35 7.21 1.01
C HIS A 79 -17.64 7.14 -0.50
N LYS A 80 -17.89 8.29 -1.13
CA LYS A 80 -18.11 8.40 -2.57
C LYS A 80 -16.87 7.99 -3.38
N SER A 81 -15.68 8.39 -2.92
CA SER A 81 -14.42 8.12 -3.62
C SER A 81 -13.90 6.70 -3.42
N PHE A 82 -14.07 6.12 -2.24
CA PHE A 82 -13.45 4.83 -1.86
C PHE A 82 -14.47 3.69 -1.61
N HIS A 83 -15.76 3.98 -1.52
CA HIS A 83 -16.85 3.04 -1.25
C HIS A 83 -16.79 2.29 0.09
N ASP A 84 -15.67 2.28 0.79
CA ASP A 84 -15.47 1.67 2.11
C ASP A 84 -14.82 2.68 3.07
N LEU A 85 -15.66 3.53 3.67
CA LEU A 85 -15.23 4.55 4.60
C LEU A 85 -14.48 3.96 5.80
N ASN A 86 -14.97 2.84 6.36
CA ASN A 86 -14.37 2.23 7.54
C ASN A 86 -12.94 1.80 7.25
N LYS A 87 -12.71 1.19 6.08
CA LYS A 87 -11.38 0.78 5.64
C LYS A 87 -10.45 1.98 5.51
N ILE A 88 -10.90 3.07 4.87
CA ILE A 88 -10.06 4.25 4.66
C ILE A 88 -9.66 4.90 6.00
N LEU A 89 -10.59 5.01 6.93
CA LEU A 89 -10.28 5.58 8.25
C LEU A 89 -9.29 4.70 9.03
N HIS A 90 -9.41 3.37 8.97
CA HIS A 90 -8.39 2.47 9.53
C HIS A 90 -7.03 2.57 8.84
N LEU A 91 -7.01 2.77 7.52
CA LEU A 91 -5.76 2.93 6.78
C LEU A 91 -5.05 4.25 7.12
N GLN A 92 -5.75 5.27 7.59
CA GLN A 92 -5.12 6.47 8.17
C GLN A 92 -4.27 6.10 9.39
N ASP A 93 -4.80 5.28 10.29
CA ASP A 93 -4.07 4.81 11.47
C ASP A 93 -2.91 3.87 11.10
N TRP A 94 -3.09 3.04 10.07
CA TRP A 94 -2.01 2.19 9.56
C TRP A 94 -0.84 3.00 9.01
N TYR A 95 -1.13 4.08 8.28
CA TYR A 95 -0.08 4.99 7.79
C TYR A 95 0.70 5.60 8.95
N ALA A 96 0.00 6.15 9.93
CA ALA A 96 0.62 6.72 11.12
C ALA A 96 1.45 5.69 11.89
N THR A 97 0.91 4.46 12.07
CA THR A 97 1.61 3.36 12.73
C THR A 97 2.88 2.96 11.98
N LEU A 98 2.83 2.87 10.64
CA LEU A 98 4.00 2.60 9.81
C LEU A 98 5.11 3.64 10.04
N VAL A 99 4.75 4.93 10.04
CA VAL A 99 5.70 6.02 10.29
C VAL A 99 6.29 5.93 11.70
N MET A 100 5.46 5.63 12.70
CA MET A 100 5.92 5.45 14.08
C MET A 100 6.90 4.28 14.22
N ILE A 101 6.58 3.11 13.64
CA ILE A 101 7.48 1.95 13.65
C ILE A 101 8.82 2.30 13.02
N PHE A 102 8.81 2.93 11.84
CA PHE A 102 10.05 3.32 11.18
C PHE A 102 10.87 4.29 12.03
N LYS A 103 10.23 5.32 12.59
CA LYS A 103 10.89 6.31 13.47
C LYS A 103 11.47 5.66 14.71
N THR A 104 10.74 4.75 15.35
CA THR A 104 11.22 4.04 16.55
C THR A 104 12.43 3.17 16.25
N VAL A 105 12.43 2.49 15.10
CA VAL A 105 13.51 1.57 14.71
C VAL A 105 14.74 2.32 14.21
N THR A 106 14.57 3.42 13.47
CA THR A 106 15.67 4.10 12.77
C THR A 106 16.08 5.44 13.36
N GLY A 107 15.27 6.04 14.24
CA GLY A 107 15.42 7.41 14.74
C GLY A 107 15.00 8.49 13.72
N GLU A 108 14.62 8.12 12.48
CA GLU A 108 14.32 9.04 11.40
C GLU A 108 12.82 9.05 11.05
N LEU A 109 12.36 10.15 10.45
CA LEU A 109 11.01 10.21 9.88
C LEU A 109 10.99 9.60 8.47
N MET A 110 9.99 8.76 8.17
CA MET A 110 9.84 8.09 6.89
C MET A 110 9.55 9.07 5.75
N PHE A 111 8.56 9.95 5.89
CA PHE A 111 7.94 10.74 4.83
C PHE A 111 8.16 12.25 5.03
N GLN A 112 9.40 12.70 5.23
CA GLN A 112 9.71 14.11 5.44
C GLN A 112 9.43 14.98 4.20
N HIS A 113 9.81 14.50 3.02
CA HIS A 113 9.59 15.21 1.77
C HIS A 113 8.09 15.20 1.41
N THR A 114 7.46 14.06 1.50
CA THR A 114 6.02 13.90 1.23
C THR A 114 5.16 14.78 2.13
N ALA A 115 5.53 14.93 3.42
CA ALA A 115 4.82 15.80 4.35
C ALA A 115 4.83 17.28 3.95
N ARG A 116 5.84 17.74 3.22
CA ARG A 116 5.90 19.12 2.72
C ARG A 116 4.84 19.42 1.66
N LEU A 117 4.33 18.38 0.99
CA LEU A 117 3.26 18.54 -0.01
C LEU A 117 1.92 18.96 0.60
N PHE A 118 1.73 18.89 1.93
CA PHE A 118 0.44 19.21 2.52
C PHE A 118 -0.01 20.65 2.34
N ALA A 119 0.91 21.60 2.26
CA ALA A 119 0.59 22.99 1.93
C ALA A 119 -0.01 23.07 0.51
N ASP A 120 0.64 22.42 -0.46
CA ASP A 120 0.18 22.40 -1.86
C ASP A 120 -1.13 21.60 -2.00
N ILE A 121 -1.29 20.51 -1.26
CA ILE A 121 -2.51 19.72 -1.22
C ILE A 121 -3.70 20.57 -0.74
N ARG A 122 -3.54 21.32 0.35
CA ARG A 122 -4.58 22.23 0.86
C ARG A 122 -4.95 23.29 -0.18
N ASN A 123 -3.96 23.87 -0.82
CA ASN A 123 -4.20 24.84 -1.90
C ASN A 123 -4.95 24.21 -3.08
N LYS A 124 -4.53 23.01 -3.54
CA LYS A 124 -5.22 22.28 -4.61
C LYS A 124 -6.68 21.95 -4.27
N ILE A 125 -6.94 21.56 -3.03
CA ILE A 125 -8.33 21.33 -2.57
C ILE A 125 -9.12 22.62 -2.66
N LYS A 126 -8.61 23.72 -2.10
CA LYS A 126 -9.26 25.05 -2.12
C LYS A 126 -9.55 25.52 -3.55
N TYR A 127 -8.54 25.52 -4.41
CA TYR A 127 -8.69 25.94 -5.81
C TYR A 127 -9.63 25.04 -6.60
N GLY A 128 -9.52 23.73 -6.44
CA GLY A 128 -10.44 22.80 -7.10
C GLY A 128 -11.92 23.02 -6.72
N GLN A 129 -12.18 23.34 -5.45
CA GLN A 129 -13.52 23.70 -4.99
C GLN A 129 -13.99 25.05 -5.59
N MET A 130 -13.12 26.05 -5.68
CA MET A 130 -13.44 27.34 -6.30
C MET A 130 -13.68 27.22 -7.80
N GLU A 131 -13.01 26.31 -8.50
CA GLU A 131 -13.18 26.03 -9.92
C GLU A 131 -14.38 25.10 -10.19
N GLY A 132 -15.10 24.66 -9.17
CA GLY A 132 -16.25 23.76 -9.31
C GLY A 132 -15.88 22.33 -9.76
N LYS A 133 -14.66 21.89 -9.58
CA LYS A 133 -14.24 20.52 -9.88
C LYS A 133 -14.99 19.51 -9.03
N LEU A 134 -15.22 18.32 -9.55
CA LEU A 134 -15.82 17.24 -8.79
C LEU A 134 -14.91 16.85 -7.62
N GLU A 135 -15.48 16.65 -6.44
CA GLU A 135 -14.73 16.26 -5.24
C GLU A 135 -13.88 14.99 -5.46
N SER A 136 -14.40 14.03 -6.24
CA SER A 136 -13.66 12.81 -6.60
C SER A 136 -12.41 13.09 -7.45
N GLU A 137 -12.45 14.11 -8.32
CA GLU A 137 -11.30 14.53 -9.13
C GLU A 137 -10.24 15.20 -8.24
N ILE A 138 -10.69 16.06 -7.32
CA ILE A 138 -9.78 16.70 -6.35
C ILE A 138 -9.08 15.64 -5.49
N VAL A 139 -9.85 14.65 -4.97
CA VAL A 139 -9.31 13.53 -4.19
C VAL A 139 -8.28 12.75 -5.02
N ALA A 140 -8.58 12.46 -6.28
CA ALA A 140 -7.67 11.74 -7.17
C ALA A 140 -6.36 12.51 -7.39
N ASP A 141 -6.45 13.80 -7.72
CA ASP A 141 -5.27 14.63 -8.03
C ASP A 141 -4.33 14.80 -6.83
N VAL A 142 -4.89 15.07 -5.64
CA VAL A 142 -4.04 15.24 -4.45
C VAL A 142 -3.49 13.89 -3.98
N SER A 143 -4.26 12.80 -4.09
CA SER A 143 -3.78 11.47 -3.75
C SER A 143 -2.65 11.03 -4.66
N ARG A 144 -2.75 11.27 -5.97
CA ARG A 144 -1.70 10.93 -6.93
C ARG A 144 -0.37 11.60 -6.59
N ALA A 145 -0.39 12.90 -6.35
CA ALA A 145 0.83 13.63 -5.99
C ALA A 145 1.46 13.12 -4.69
N PHE A 146 0.62 12.86 -3.68
CA PHE A 146 1.08 12.38 -2.38
C PHE A 146 1.67 10.97 -2.46
N TRP A 147 0.92 10.00 -3.04
CA TRP A 147 1.32 8.61 -3.02
C TRP A 147 2.51 8.32 -3.93
N ARG A 148 2.67 9.04 -5.04
CA ARG A 148 3.91 8.97 -5.84
C ARG A 148 5.14 9.42 -5.03
N SER A 149 5.04 10.54 -4.34
CA SER A 149 6.10 11.02 -3.48
C SER A 149 6.38 10.04 -2.33
N ALA A 150 5.32 9.52 -1.70
CA ALA A 150 5.43 8.56 -0.61
C ALA A 150 6.11 7.26 -1.07
N LEU A 151 5.78 6.75 -2.26
CA LEU A 151 6.41 5.54 -2.82
C LEU A 151 7.91 5.74 -3.01
N LEU A 152 8.33 6.80 -3.67
CA LEU A 152 9.75 7.10 -3.91
C LEU A 152 10.52 7.24 -2.59
N GLU A 153 9.96 8.00 -1.64
CA GLU A 153 10.59 8.21 -0.35
C GLU A 153 10.65 6.92 0.49
N PHE A 154 9.59 6.12 0.45
CA PHE A 154 9.54 4.80 1.09
C PHE A 154 10.64 3.88 0.55
N GLN A 155 10.73 3.71 -0.76
CA GLN A 155 11.74 2.88 -1.40
C GLN A 155 13.16 3.33 -1.04
N THR A 156 13.43 4.63 -1.15
CA THR A 156 14.74 5.21 -0.80
C THR A 156 15.10 4.92 0.65
N LYS A 157 14.19 5.17 1.59
CA LYS A 157 14.43 4.97 3.02
C LYS A 157 14.56 3.48 3.37
N MET A 158 13.73 2.62 2.78
CA MET A 158 13.83 1.17 2.98
C MET A 158 15.18 0.62 2.50
N THR A 159 15.65 1.06 1.33
CA THR A 159 16.97 0.66 0.81
C THR A 159 18.10 1.20 1.68
N GLN A 160 18.07 2.46 2.09
CA GLN A 160 19.10 3.07 2.94
C GLN A 160 19.21 2.40 4.30
N LYS A 161 18.11 1.89 4.86
CA LYS A 161 18.04 1.30 6.21
C LYS A 161 17.87 -0.22 6.18
N GLU A 162 18.06 -0.86 5.04
CA GLU A 162 17.79 -2.29 4.83
C GLU A 162 18.44 -3.18 5.88
N GLY A 163 19.73 -3.01 6.12
CA GLY A 163 20.47 -3.80 7.10
C GLY A 163 19.88 -3.72 8.51
N LEU A 164 19.61 -2.49 8.99
CA LEU A 164 19.00 -2.25 10.31
C LEU A 164 17.57 -2.83 10.36
N LEU A 165 16.75 -2.57 9.35
CA LEU A 165 15.36 -3.04 9.32
C LEU A 165 15.26 -4.57 9.23
N LYS A 166 16.22 -5.24 8.60
CA LYS A 166 16.30 -6.71 8.56
C LYS A 166 16.82 -7.33 9.84
N SER A 167 17.63 -6.63 10.64
CA SER A 167 18.15 -7.13 11.92
C SER A 167 17.10 -7.11 13.04
N ILE A 168 16.12 -6.22 12.98
CA ILE A 168 15.08 -6.11 14.00
C ILE A 168 13.90 -7.02 13.65
N VAL A 169 13.52 -7.86 14.61
CA VAL A 169 12.47 -8.88 14.43
C VAL A 169 11.36 -8.68 15.44
N PHE A 170 10.13 -8.56 14.93
CA PHE A 170 8.93 -8.49 15.75
C PHE A 170 8.26 -9.86 15.87
N LEU A 171 7.81 -10.18 17.07
CA LEU A 171 6.84 -11.24 17.27
C LEU A 171 5.45 -10.71 16.86
N VAL A 172 4.78 -11.40 15.96
CA VAL A 172 3.45 -10.99 15.50
C VAL A 172 2.39 -11.59 16.42
N PRO A 173 1.59 -10.77 17.12
CA PRO A 173 0.49 -11.26 17.96
C PRO A 173 -0.58 -11.99 17.12
N ASP A 174 -1.28 -12.96 17.72
CA ASP A 174 -2.28 -13.76 16.99
C ASP A 174 -3.39 -12.93 16.37
N THR A 175 -3.83 -11.87 17.04
CA THR A 175 -4.82 -10.92 16.52
C THR A 175 -4.34 -10.24 15.24
N ALA A 176 -3.07 -9.81 15.19
CA ALA A 176 -2.47 -9.21 14.01
C ALA A 176 -2.23 -10.26 12.90
N LYS A 177 -1.85 -11.51 13.26
CA LYS A 177 -1.70 -12.61 12.30
C LYS A 177 -2.99 -12.87 11.54
N HIS A 178 -4.13 -12.93 12.23
CA HIS A 178 -5.42 -13.13 11.59
C HIS A 178 -5.73 -12.04 10.57
N MET A 179 -5.57 -10.79 10.97
CA MET A 179 -5.79 -9.64 10.10
C MET A 179 -4.85 -9.65 8.88
N PHE A 180 -3.55 -9.90 9.09
CA PHE A 180 -2.58 -9.93 8.00
C PHE A 180 -2.86 -11.09 7.02
N ARG A 181 -3.23 -12.27 7.52
CA ARG A 181 -3.61 -13.41 6.67
C ARG A 181 -4.82 -13.11 5.81
N ASP A 182 -5.84 -12.48 6.37
CA ASP A 182 -7.05 -12.14 5.61
C ASP A 182 -6.76 -11.12 4.50
N VAL A 183 -5.92 -10.13 4.78
CA VAL A 183 -5.47 -9.16 3.78
C VAL A 183 -4.67 -9.85 2.68
N LEU A 184 -3.68 -10.70 3.05
CA LEU A 184 -2.85 -11.42 2.08
C LEU A 184 -3.66 -12.37 1.19
N ARG A 185 -4.63 -13.10 1.75
CA ARG A 185 -5.49 -13.99 0.94
C ARG A 185 -6.26 -13.21 -0.11
N LYS A 186 -6.89 -12.10 0.28
CA LYS A 186 -7.62 -11.23 -0.65
C LYS A 186 -6.70 -10.66 -1.74
N ASP A 187 -5.49 -10.27 -1.38
CA ASP A 187 -4.53 -9.72 -2.32
C ASP A 187 -3.98 -10.79 -3.28
N ILE A 188 -3.71 -12.00 -2.79
CA ILE A 188 -3.35 -13.15 -3.63
C ILE A 188 -4.46 -13.48 -4.64
N GLU A 189 -5.72 -13.50 -4.20
CA GLU A 189 -6.87 -13.73 -5.08
C GLU A 189 -7.00 -12.62 -6.14
N ALA A 190 -6.91 -11.36 -5.72
CA ALA A 190 -6.96 -10.21 -6.63
C ALA A 190 -5.81 -10.26 -7.66
N THR A 191 -4.60 -10.59 -7.22
CA THR A 191 -3.43 -10.74 -8.10
C THR A 191 -3.62 -11.90 -9.08
N ALA A 192 -4.19 -13.03 -8.64
CA ALA A 192 -4.50 -14.16 -9.51
C ALA A 192 -5.51 -13.78 -10.62
N ILE A 193 -6.53 -12.98 -10.27
CA ILE A 193 -7.49 -12.45 -11.24
C ILE A 193 -6.79 -11.51 -12.24
N LYS A 194 -5.91 -10.62 -11.78
CA LYS A 194 -5.12 -9.74 -12.66
C LYS A 194 -4.24 -10.54 -13.62
N ILE A 195 -3.52 -11.55 -13.11
CA ILE A 195 -2.70 -12.45 -13.93
C ILE A 195 -3.56 -13.12 -15.01
N LYS A 196 -4.71 -13.67 -14.63
CA LYS A 196 -5.63 -14.30 -15.59
C LYS A 196 -6.07 -13.31 -16.66
N ARG A 197 -6.58 -12.14 -16.27
CA ARG A 197 -7.02 -11.10 -17.21
C ARG A 197 -5.88 -10.62 -18.13
N CYS A 198 -4.69 -10.44 -17.58
CA CYS A 198 -3.51 -10.04 -18.31
C CYS A 198 -3.19 -11.02 -19.46
N VAL A 199 -3.39 -12.31 -19.26
CA VAL A 199 -3.11 -13.34 -20.28
C VAL A 199 -4.29 -13.52 -21.23
N THR A 200 -5.55 -13.53 -20.74
CA THR A 200 -6.72 -13.88 -21.56
C THR A 200 -7.22 -12.73 -22.45
N ASN A 201 -6.97 -11.48 -22.08
CA ASN A 201 -7.47 -10.31 -22.82
C ASN A 201 -6.52 -9.87 -23.94
N GLN A 202 -5.45 -10.62 -24.23
CA GLN A 202 -4.45 -10.21 -25.20
C GLN A 202 -4.54 -11.03 -26.49
N THR A 203 -4.61 -10.31 -27.61
CA THR A 203 -4.65 -10.87 -28.96
C THR A 203 -3.35 -11.59 -29.37
N PHE A 204 -2.24 -11.33 -28.66
CA PHE A 204 -0.93 -11.97 -28.97
C PHE A 204 -0.86 -13.44 -28.57
N PHE A 205 -1.72 -13.87 -27.64
CA PHE A 205 -1.73 -15.24 -27.14
C PHE A 205 -3.09 -15.88 -27.44
N GLU A 206 -3.41 -15.94 -28.74
CA GLU A 206 -4.72 -16.39 -29.22
C GLU A 206 -5.00 -17.87 -28.92
N SER A 207 -3.94 -18.69 -28.86
CA SER A 207 -4.13 -20.11 -28.61
C SER A 207 -4.37 -20.39 -27.14
N PRO A 208 -5.44 -21.15 -26.78
CA PRO A 208 -5.70 -21.56 -25.40
C PRO A 208 -4.51 -22.28 -24.73
N GLN A 209 -3.72 -23.01 -25.52
CA GLN A 209 -2.52 -23.69 -25.03
C GLN A 209 -1.43 -22.71 -24.63
N SER A 210 -1.20 -21.64 -25.42
CA SER A 210 -0.24 -20.58 -25.08
C SER A 210 -0.65 -19.83 -23.83
N GLN A 211 -1.92 -19.50 -23.70
CA GLN A 211 -2.46 -18.86 -22.49
C GLN A 211 -2.29 -19.74 -21.27
N LYS A 212 -2.65 -21.01 -21.34
CA LYS A 212 -2.46 -21.98 -20.26
C LYS A 212 -0.98 -22.08 -19.85
N ARG A 213 -0.07 -22.19 -20.84
CA ARG A 213 1.38 -22.26 -20.61
C ARG A 213 1.90 -21.02 -19.87
N LEU A 214 1.43 -19.82 -20.23
CA LEU A 214 1.81 -18.58 -19.54
C LEU A 214 1.25 -18.53 -18.10
N LEU A 215 0.00 -18.95 -17.91
CA LEU A 215 -0.61 -19.00 -16.58
C LEU A 215 0.12 -19.97 -15.64
N GLU A 216 0.63 -21.07 -16.16
CA GLU A 216 1.36 -22.10 -15.39
C GLU A 216 2.87 -21.83 -15.27
N SER A 217 3.42 -20.91 -16.07
CA SER A 217 4.85 -20.60 -16.05
C SER A 217 5.28 -19.88 -14.78
N SER A 218 6.45 -20.24 -14.25
CA SER A 218 7.11 -19.50 -13.18
C SER A 218 7.63 -18.14 -13.66
N PRO A 219 7.89 -17.18 -12.74
CA PRO A 219 8.51 -15.89 -13.10
C PRO A 219 9.80 -16.04 -13.90
N ALA A 220 10.66 -16.98 -13.51
CA ALA A 220 11.93 -17.26 -14.22
C ALA A 220 11.70 -17.73 -15.67
N LYS A 221 10.67 -18.56 -15.90
CA LYS A 221 10.34 -19.01 -17.24
C LYS A 221 9.75 -17.89 -18.11
N ILE A 222 9.00 -16.97 -17.51
CA ILE A 222 8.51 -15.77 -18.21
C ILE A 222 9.67 -14.86 -18.59
N GLU A 223 10.67 -14.71 -17.73
CA GLU A 223 11.89 -13.96 -18.04
C GLU A 223 12.65 -14.56 -19.24
N GLN A 224 12.79 -15.88 -19.29
CA GLN A 224 13.38 -16.55 -20.44
C GLN A 224 12.61 -16.27 -21.72
N LEU A 225 11.28 -16.37 -21.68
CA LEU A 225 10.42 -16.02 -22.82
C LEU A 225 10.59 -14.56 -23.24
N GLN A 226 10.67 -13.63 -22.28
CA GLN A 226 10.92 -12.22 -22.57
C GLN A 226 12.25 -12.04 -23.33
N VAL A 227 13.34 -12.63 -22.85
CA VAL A 227 14.66 -12.56 -23.51
C VAL A 227 14.62 -13.16 -24.92
N GLU A 228 13.89 -14.26 -25.13
CA GLU A 228 13.69 -14.86 -26.45
C GLU A 228 12.93 -13.91 -27.39
N PHE A 229 11.89 -13.25 -26.91
CA PHE A 229 11.14 -12.25 -27.67
C PHE A 229 12.00 -11.02 -28.00
N GLU A 230 12.79 -10.53 -27.06
CA GLU A 230 13.72 -9.40 -27.27
C GLU A 230 14.78 -9.74 -28.34
N LYS A 231 15.31 -10.97 -28.33
CA LYS A 231 16.23 -11.43 -29.36
C LYS A 231 15.56 -11.48 -30.73
N LYS A 232 14.36 -12.04 -30.83
CA LYS A 232 13.59 -12.11 -32.07
C LYS A 232 13.27 -10.74 -32.66
N LEU A 233 12.94 -9.76 -31.79
CA LEU A 233 12.63 -8.40 -32.21
C LEU A 233 13.79 -7.75 -33.01
N LYS A 234 15.04 -8.04 -32.64
CA LYS A 234 16.24 -7.52 -33.35
C LYS A 234 16.34 -7.99 -34.78
N PHE A 235 15.71 -9.09 -35.15
CA PHE A 235 15.78 -9.70 -36.48
C PHE A 235 14.49 -9.58 -37.30
N MET A 236 13.40 -9.03 -36.70
CA MET A 236 12.11 -8.91 -37.38
C MET A 236 11.88 -7.50 -37.91
N HIS A 237 11.78 -7.39 -39.24
CA HIS A 237 11.51 -6.13 -39.93
C HIS A 237 10.01 -5.80 -40.02
N ASN A 238 9.13 -6.80 -39.80
CA ASN A 238 7.68 -6.67 -39.92
C ASN A 238 6.98 -6.75 -38.52
N ARG A 239 6.17 -5.75 -38.17
CA ARG A 239 5.38 -5.60 -36.94
C ARG A 239 6.19 -5.39 -35.63
N PRO A 240 7.04 -4.37 -35.55
CA PRO A 240 7.79 -4.09 -34.32
C PRO A 240 6.88 -3.73 -33.12
N GLN A 241 5.71 -3.12 -33.36
CA GLN A 241 4.80 -2.68 -32.29
C GLN A 241 4.19 -3.85 -31.49
N ASP A 242 3.77 -4.92 -32.16
CA ASP A 242 3.16 -6.08 -31.49
C ASP A 242 4.16 -6.81 -30.58
N HIS A 243 5.41 -6.88 -31.02
CA HIS A 243 6.48 -7.52 -30.22
C HIS A 243 6.88 -6.67 -29.03
N SER A 244 6.92 -5.34 -29.17
CA SER A 244 7.20 -4.43 -28.07
C SER A 244 6.11 -4.53 -26.98
N ARG A 245 4.84 -4.56 -27.40
CA ARG A 245 3.70 -4.77 -26.49
C ARG A 245 3.77 -6.12 -25.78
N ALA A 246 4.17 -7.18 -26.47
CA ALA A 246 4.33 -8.51 -25.88
C ALA A 246 5.45 -8.53 -24.83
N ILE A 247 6.55 -7.82 -25.04
CA ILE A 247 7.65 -7.70 -24.06
C ILE A 247 7.19 -6.96 -22.81
N VAL A 248 6.52 -5.83 -22.97
CA VAL A 248 5.94 -5.07 -21.84
C VAL A 248 4.99 -5.95 -21.03
N LEU A 249 4.11 -6.68 -21.72
CA LEU A 249 3.18 -7.59 -21.07
C LEU A 249 3.89 -8.71 -20.29
N LEU A 250 4.94 -9.31 -20.86
CA LEU A 250 5.72 -10.37 -20.19
C LEU A 250 6.44 -9.80 -18.94
N LYS A 251 6.99 -8.58 -19.02
CA LYS A 251 7.56 -7.88 -17.85
C LYS A 251 6.51 -7.71 -16.76
N TYR A 252 5.36 -7.17 -17.09
CA TYR A 252 4.25 -6.97 -16.14
C TYR A 252 3.76 -8.29 -15.56
N LEU A 253 3.57 -9.32 -16.38
CA LEU A 253 3.15 -10.65 -15.92
C LEU A 253 4.19 -11.28 -14.97
N ARG A 254 5.48 -11.12 -15.26
CA ARG A 254 6.57 -11.56 -14.37
C ARG A 254 6.46 -10.87 -13.01
N THR A 255 6.30 -9.56 -13.00
CA THR A 255 6.15 -8.76 -11.79
C THR A 255 4.97 -9.22 -10.94
N LEU A 256 3.78 -9.39 -11.54
CA LEU A 256 2.60 -9.89 -10.84
C LEU A 256 2.82 -11.27 -10.21
N LYS A 257 3.52 -12.16 -10.92
CA LYS A 257 3.80 -13.51 -10.41
C LYS A 257 4.83 -13.52 -9.30
N LEU A 258 5.88 -12.72 -9.39
CA LEU A 258 6.86 -12.54 -8.30
C LEU A 258 6.16 -12.02 -7.04
N HIS A 259 5.32 -11.01 -7.19
CA HIS A 259 4.54 -10.48 -6.09
C HIS A 259 3.63 -11.54 -5.45
N ALA A 260 2.90 -12.31 -6.27
CA ALA A 260 2.06 -13.40 -5.77
C ALA A 260 2.86 -14.48 -5.02
N GLU A 261 4.07 -14.81 -5.47
CA GLU A 261 4.95 -15.76 -4.77
C GLU A 261 5.44 -15.20 -3.42
N GLN A 262 5.84 -13.94 -3.37
CA GLN A 262 6.25 -13.27 -2.12
C GLN A 262 5.09 -13.25 -1.11
N GLN A 263 3.90 -12.93 -1.54
CA GLN A 263 2.71 -12.93 -0.69
C GLN A 263 2.38 -14.34 -0.16
N LYS A 264 2.46 -15.36 -1.01
CA LYS A 264 2.26 -16.76 -0.59
C LYS A 264 3.31 -17.20 0.43
N GLN A 265 4.57 -16.80 0.25
CA GLN A 265 5.63 -17.08 1.22
C GLN A 265 5.38 -16.38 2.56
N LEU A 266 4.96 -15.12 2.52
CA LEU A 266 4.61 -14.37 3.73
C LEU A 266 3.42 -15.00 4.45
N LEU A 267 2.38 -15.40 3.71
CA LEU A 267 1.24 -16.11 4.27
C LEU A 267 1.67 -17.39 4.99
N LYS A 268 2.50 -18.23 4.37
CA LYS A 268 3.06 -19.44 4.99
C LYS A 268 3.85 -19.14 6.27
N ARG A 269 4.59 -18.02 6.32
CA ARG A 269 5.30 -17.60 7.55
C ARG A 269 4.33 -17.24 8.66
N LEU A 270 3.23 -16.54 8.34
CA LEU A 270 2.21 -16.14 9.32
C LEU A 270 1.32 -17.30 9.81
N GLU A 271 1.33 -18.45 9.11
CA GLU A 271 0.63 -19.66 9.54
C GLU A 271 1.38 -20.45 10.63
N ARG A 272 2.65 -20.15 10.86
CA ARG A 272 3.46 -20.79 11.91
C ARG A 272 3.02 -20.31 13.30
N PRO A 273 3.07 -21.16 14.33
CA PRO A 273 2.71 -20.80 15.70
C PRO A 273 3.49 -19.59 16.23
N THR A 274 4.82 -19.56 16.01
CA THR A 274 5.69 -18.44 16.35
C THR A 274 6.04 -17.67 15.08
N SER A 275 5.18 -16.73 14.70
CA SER A 275 5.47 -15.91 13.52
C SER A 275 6.32 -14.72 13.89
N ARG A 276 7.47 -14.63 13.26
CA ARG A 276 8.40 -13.51 13.39
C ARG A 276 8.54 -12.83 12.05
N LEU A 277 8.43 -11.50 12.04
CA LEU A 277 8.66 -10.68 10.86
C LEU A 277 9.77 -9.68 11.15
N THR A 278 10.68 -9.48 10.19
CA THR A 278 11.61 -8.36 10.27
C THR A 278 10.85 -7.04 10.15
N ALA A 279 11.40 -5.97 10.72
CA ALA A 279 10.85 -4.63 10.53
C ALA A 279 10.71 -4.29 9.04
N TYR A 280 11.69 -4.69 8.23
CA TYR A 280 11.62 -4.54 6.77
C TYR A 280 10.37 -5.19 6.17
N THR A 281 10.14 -6.46 6.45
CA THR A 281 8.99 -7.20 5.92
C THR A 281 7.66 -6.62 6.40
N LEU A 282 7.58 -6.23 7.68
CA LEU A 282 6.38 -5.64 8.25
C LEU A 282 6.04 -4.29 7.60
N LEU A 283 7.03 -3.40 7.49
CA LEU A 283 6.85 -2.09 6.87
C LEU A 283 6.49 -2.19 5.38
N ALA A 284 7.17 -3.07 4.64
CA ALA A 284 6.85 -3.33 3.24
C ALA A 284 5.41 -3.84 3.07
N PHE A 285 4.99 -4.78 3.89
CA PHE A 285 3.62 -5.29 3.88
C PHE A 285 2.59 -4.20 4.19
N MET A 286 2.85 -3.39 5.23
CA MET A 286 1.95 -2.30 5.61
C MET A 286 1.84 -1.25 4.50
N PHE A 287 2.98 -0.83 3.94
CA PHE A 287 2.99 0.19 2.88
C PHE A 287 2.28 -0.29 1.61
N ASN A 288 2.55 -1.51 1.16
CA ASN A 288 1.87 -2.09 0.00
C ASN A 288 0.34 -2.09 0.14
N ASN A 289 -0.16 -2.45 1.33
CA ASN A 289 -1.60 -2.41 1.58
C ASN A 289 -2.18 -1.00 1.58
N LEU A 290 -1.45 -0.05 2.16
CA LEU A 290 -1.82 1.36 2.15
C LEU A 290 -1.87 1.89 0.73
N TYR A 291 -0.77 1.70 -0.02
CA TYR A 291 -0.62 2.19 -1.38
C TYR A 291 -1.74 1.66 -2.29
N LYS A 292 -1.94 0.34 -2.34
CA LYS A 292 -2.99 -0.29 -3.16
C LYS A 292 -4.41 0.09 -2.77
N SER A 293 -4.66 0.35 -1.49
CA SER A 293 -6.00 0.65 -1.00
C SER A 293 -6.38 2.12 -1.07
N MET A 294 -5.41 3.02 -0.89
CA MET A 294 -5.63 4.46 -0.85
C MET A 294 -5.27 5.18 -2.14
N PHE A 295 -4.39 4.58 -2.92
CA PHE A 295 -4.02 5.07 -4.24
C PHE A 295 -4.62 4.15 -5.30
N ARG A 296 -5.85 4.20 -5.62
CA ARG A 296 -6.52 3.30 -6.55
C ARG A 296 -5.89 3.34 -7.94
N GLU A 297 -5.39 2.20 -8.41
CA GLU A 297 -4.95 1.99 -9.80
C GLU A 297 -6.02 2.40 -10.83
N GLU A 298 -7.29 2.27 -10.50
CA GLU A 298 -8.43 2.67 -11.34
C GLU A 298 -8.45 4.16 -11.69
N TRP A 299 -7.70 4.98 -10.98
CA TRP A 299 -7.54 6.41 -11.29
C TRP A 299 -6.41 6.67 -12.29
N TRP A 300 -5.54 5.70 -12.51
CA TRP A 300 -4.49 5.71 -13.52
C TRP A 300 -5.01 5.32 -14.87
N VAL A 301 -5.87 4.35 -14.88
CA VAL A 301 -6.41 3.72 -16.05
C VAL A 301 -7.85 4.18 -16.23
N LYS A 302 -8.04 5.45 -16.59
CA LYS A 302 -8.99 5.63 -17.67
C LYS A 302 -8.33 4.94 -18.86
N PRO A 303 -8.93 3.90 -19.46
CA PRO A 303 -8.47 3.46 -20.77
C PRO A 303 -8.66 4.66 -21.68
N GLY A 304 -7.60 5.41 -21.90
CA GLY A 304 -7.46 6.21 -23.09
C GLY A 304 -7.58 5.24 -24.26
N PRO A 305 -8.01 5.70 -25.44
CA PRO A 305 -7.94 4.88 -26.63
C PRO A 305 -6.53 4.30 -26.68
N ALA A 306 -6.41 3.02 -27.04
CA ALA A 306 -5.30 2.09 -26.88
C ALA A 306 -3.85 2.55 -27.23
N GLU A 307 -3.54 3.81 -27.20
CA GLU A 307 -2.33 4.42 -27.75
C GLU A 307 -1.29 4.89 -26.74
N GLU A 308 -1.61 4.94 -25.41
CA GLU A 308 -0.63 5.41 -24.44
C GLU A 308 -0.47 4.43 -23.27
N VAL A 309 0.28 3.34 -23.49
CA VAL A 309 1.07 2.76 -22.41
C VAL A 309 2.26 3.71 -22.24
N SER A 310 2.18 4.67 -21.33
CA SER A 310 3.30 5.56 -21.05
C SER A 310 4.44 4.77 -20.41
N ASP A 311 5.68 5.13 -20.67
CA ASP A 311 6.86 4.55 -20.01
C ASP A 311 6.75 4.64 -18.47
N ALA A 312 5.93 5.54 -17.94
CA ALA A 312 5.61 5.67 -16.53
C ALA A 312 4.86 4.45 -15.95
N ASP A 313 3.99 3.79 -16.74
CA ASP A 313 3.25 2.58 -16.31
C ASP A 313 4.17 1.35 -16.22
N VAL A 314 5.23 1.33 -17.03
CA VAL A 314 6.22 0.25 -17.05
C VAL A 314 7.17 0.36 -15.85
N ASP A 315 7.61 1.58 -15.55
CA ASP A 315 8.50 1.85 -14.42
C ASP A 315 7.82 1.56 -13.08
N GLU A 316 6.53 1.80 -12.98
CA GLU A 316 5.77 1.56 -11.75
C GLU A 316 5.53 0.07 -11.48
N ALA A 317 5.28 -0.72 -12.52
CA ALA A 317 5.17 -2.18 -12.39
C ALA A 317 6.53 -2.80 -11.97
N THR A 318 7.64 -2.20 -12.40
CA THR A 318 9.00 -2.63 -12.02
C THR A 318 9.35 -2.20 -10.59
N LEU A 319 8.89 -1.03 -10.16
CA LEU A 319 9.08 -0.50 -8.82
C LEU A 319 8.30 -1.29 -7.75
N GLU A 320 7.09 -1.77 -8.06
CA GLU A 320 6.32 -2.63 -7.16
C GLU A 320 6.98 -4.01 -6.92
N ALA A 321 7.82 -4.48 -7.83
CA ALA A 321 8.51 -5.76 -7.69
C ALA A 321 9.77 -5.68 -6.81
N SER A 322 10.29 -4.48 -6.58
CA SER A 322 11.53 -4.25 -5.82
C SER A 322 11.30 -4.02 -4.32
N VAL A 323 10.04 -3.95 -3.88
CA VAL A 323 9.60 -3.86 -2.47
C VAL A 323 9.01 -5.19 -2.00
#